data_e8733e4fb8f4eafa814c3981d3d6b593
#
_entry.id   e8733e4fb8f4eafa814c3981d3d6b593
#
_cell.length_a   1.000
_cell.length_b   1.000
_cell.length_c   1.000
_cell.angle_alpha   90.00
_cell.angle_beta   90.00
_cell.angle_gamma   90.00
#
_symmetry.space_group_name_H-M   'P 1'
#
loop_
_entity.id
_entity.type
_entity.pdbx_description
1 polymer ?
#
loop_
_entity_poly.entity_id
_entity_poly.type
_entity_poly.pdbx_seq_one_letter_code
_entity_poly.pdbx_strand_id
1 'polypeptide(L)'
;MASRQRDSLLDAVLFLRKRYPEITINGIMAFLYIAENPGINIVELSQICGFNMPTASRVARALGPEGVEGSLPPYLGLVDVFLNPHDPRGRMLSVSETGRAVCAELDAIIARATPINARQ
;
A
#
# COMPACT_ATOMS: atom_id res chain seq x y z
N MET A 1 23.29 -21.81 2.96
CA MET A 1 23.76 -20.49 2.55
C MET A 1 22.79 -19.42 3.04
N ALA A 2 23.30 -18.36 3.63
CA ALA A 2 22.46 -17.31 4.14
C ALA A 2 21.78 -16.53 3.01
N SER A 3 20.50 -16.24 3.17
CA SER A 3 19.75 -15.41 2.23
C SER A 3 20.20 -13.96 2.33
N ARG A 4 20.21 -13.27 1.22
CA ARG A 4 20.46 -11.83 1.21
C ARG A 4 19.14 -11.10 1.41
N GLN A 5 19.17 -9.98 2.13
CA GLN A 5 17.96 -9.21 2.39
C GLN A 5 17.30 -8.72 1.10
N ARG A 6 18.10 -8.39 0.08
CA ARG A 6 17.54 -7.96 -1.21
C ARG A 6 16.77 -9.07 -1.93
N ASP A 7 17.03 -10.35 -1.61
CA ASP A 7 16.24 -11.45 -2.16
C ASP A 7 14.81 -11.39 -1.61
N SER A 8 14.64 -11.07 -0.33
CA SER A 8 13.32 -10.89 0.26
C SER A 8 12.59 -9.70 -0.37
N LEU A 9 13.30 -8.61 -0.61
CA LEU A 9 12.72 -7.45 -1.29
C LEU A 9 12.24 -7.82 -2.69
N LEU A 10 13.06 -8.52 -3.47
CA LEU A 10 12.68 -8.93 -4.80
C LEU A 10 11.45 -9.85 -4.77
N ASP A 11 11.42 -10.80 -3.86
CA ASP A 11 10.29 -11.73 -3.73
C ASP A 11 9.00 -10.97 -3.39
N ALA A 12 9.09 -10.00 -2.48
CA ALA A 12 7.95 -9.15 -2.12
C ALA A 12 7.46 -8.32 -3.32
N VAL A 13 8.38 -7.74 -4.07
CA VAL A 13 8.04 -6.95 -5.26
C VAL A 13 7.38 -7.83 -6.33
N LEU A 14 7.91 -9.03 -6.54
CA LEU A 14 7.32 -9.96 -7.51
C LEU A 14 5.91 -10.37 -7.09
N PHE A 15 5.67 -10.60 -5.81
CA PHE A 15 4.34 -10.88 -5.29
C PHE A 15 3.37 -9.74 -5.60
N LEU A 16 3.78 -8.51 -5.30
CA LEU A 16 2.94 -7.33 -5.55
C LEU A 16 2.67 -7.14 -7.03
N ARG A 17 3.69 -7.29 -7.88
CA ARG A 17 3.51 -7.14 -9.33
C ARG A 17 2.55 -8.19 -9.89
N LYS A 18 2.61 -9.41 -9.39
CA LYS A 18 1.74 -10.48 -9.85
C LYS A 18 0.28 -10.24 -9.45
N ARG A 19 0.05 -9.79 -8.20
CA ARG A 19 -1.30 -9.55 -7.67
C ARG A 19 -1.86 -8.22 -8.15
N TYR A 20 -1.01 -7.21 -8.25
CA TYR A 20 -1.41 -5.83 -8.54
C TYR A 20 -0.47 -5.23 -9.57
N PRO A 21 -0.56 -5.68 -10.85
CA PRO A 21 0.42 -5.27 -11.88
C PRO A 21 0.43 -3.77 -12.15
N GLU A 22 -0.62 -3.05 -11.78
CA GLU A 22 -0.69 -1.60 -11.98
C GLU A 22 -0.29 -0.81 -10.74
N ILE A 23 0.14 -1.46 -9.67
CA ILE A 23 0.58 -0.73 -8.48
C ILE A 23 1.89 -0.01 -8.79
N THR A 24 1.97 1.24 -8.35
CA THR A 24 3.17 2.05 -8.52
C THR A 24 4.04 1.98 -7.27
N ILE A 25 5.30 2.42 -7.39
CA ILE A 25 6.17 2.55 -6.22
C ILE A 25 5.55 3.50 -5.21
N ASN A 26 4.98 4.62 -5.67
CA ASN A 26 4.29 5.55 -4.76
C ASN A 26 3.10 4.88 -4.08
N GLY A 27 2.38 4.03 -4.81
CA GLY A 27 1.28 3.26 -4.23
C GLY A 27 1.74 2.30 -3.16
N ILE A 28 2.86 1.61 -3.38
CA ILE A 28 3.45 0.70 -2.38
C ILE A 28 3.85 1.48 -1.13
N MET A 29 4.54 2.61 -1.31
CA MET A 29 4.94 3.46 -0.18
C MET A 29 3.75 3.92 0.63
N ALA A 30 2.74 4.47 -0.03
CA ALA A 30 1.54 4.97 0.63
C ALA A 30 0.82 3.84 1.36
N PHE A 31 0.66 2.69 0.72
CA PHE A 31 0.00 1.53 1.32
C PHE A 31 0.69 1.09 2.62
N LEU A 32 2.02 0.99 2.60
CA LEU A 32 2.77 0.57 3.78
C LEU A 32 2.71 1.60 4.91
N TYR A 33 2.79 2.89 4.58
CA TYR A 33 2.64 3.94 5.60
C TYR A 33 1.24 3.96 6.20
N ILE A 34 0.21 3.75 5.38
CA ILE A 34 -1.17 3.67 5.88
C ILE A 34 -1.33 2.46 6.80
N ALA A 35 -0.71 1.33 6.46
CA ALA A 35 -0.76 0.13 7.29
C ALA A 35 -0.17 0.37 8.68
N GLU A 36 0.92 1.14 8.75
CA GLU A 36 1.58 1.45 10.02
C GLU A 36 0.92 2.60 10.79
N ASN A 37 0.04 3.37 10.13
CA ASN A 37 -0.57 4.57 10.69
C ASN A 37 -2.08 4.57 10.43
N PRO A 38 -2.83 3.64 11.03
CA PRO A 38 -4.27 3.58 10.80
C PRO A 38 -4.95 4.89 11.22
N GLY A 39 -5.83 5.39 10.36
CA GLY A 39 -6.50 6.67 10.57
C GLY A 39 -5.73 7.88 10.05
N ILE A 40 -4.60 7.67 9.38
CA ILE A 40 -3.83 8.77 8.78
C ILE A 40 -4.69 9.50 7.74
N ASN A 41 -4.56 10.84 7.68
CA ASN A 41 -5.27 11.63 6.67
C ASN A 41 -4.35 11.94 5.48
N ILE A 42 -4.93 12.57 4.45
CA ILE A 42 -4.18 12.86 3.21
C ILE A 42 -3.02 13.83 3.47
N VAL A 43 -3.23 14.84 4.33
CA VAL A 43 -2.16 15.81 4.66
C VAL A 43 -0.99 15.10 5.33
N GLU A 44 -1.28 14.26 6.31
CA GLU A 44 -0.25 13.49 7.01
C GLU A 44 0.45 12.52 6.06
N LEU A 45 -0.31 11.87 5.17
CA LEU A 45 0.26 10.96 4.18
C LEU A 45 1.21 11.71 3.24
N SER A 46 0.82 12.90 2.77
CA SER A 46 1.67 13.71 1.91
C SER A 46 2.99 14.05 2.60
N GLN A 47 2.94 14.37 3.87
CA GLN A 47 4.13 14.73 4.64
C GLN A 47 5.05 13.54 4.85
N ILE A 48 4.50 12.40 5.25
CA ILE A 48 5.31 11.23 5.57
C ILE A 48 5.92 10.60 4.31
N CYS A 49 5.20 10.62 3.20
CA CYS A 49 5.69 10.08 1.93
C CYS A 49 6.59 11.08 1.17
N GLY A 50 6.55 12.35 1.52
CA GLY A 50 7.23 13.38 0.75
C GLY A 50 6.53 13.71 -0.57
N PHE A 51 5.21 13.50 -0.65
CA PHE A 51 4.39 13.80 -1.82
C PHE A 51 3.82 15.21 -1.70
N ASN A 52 3.57 15.86 -2.83
CA ASN A 52 2.68 17.03 -2.81
C ASN A 52 1.23 16.55 -2.63
N MET A 53 0.34 17.48 -2.29
CA MET A 53 -1.07 17.12 -1.98
C MET A 53 -1.78 16.45 -3.16
N PRO A 54 -1.68 16.95 -4.41
CA PRO A 54 -2.33 16.25 -5.52
C PRO A 54 -1.84 14.83 -5.72
N THR A 55 -0.54 14.57 -5.57
CA THR A 55 0.01 13.23 -5.68
C THR A 55 -0.50 12.33 -4.57
N ALA A 56 -0.47 12.80 -3.31
CA ALA A 56 -0.97 12.04 -2.17
C ALA A 56 -2.44 11.66 -2.36
N SER A 57 -3.24 12.61 -2.82
CA SER A 57 -4.67 12.40 -3.06
C SER A 57 -4.88 11.32 -4.14
N ARG A 58 -4.21 11.46 -5.29
CA ARG A 58 -4.36 10.49 -6.38
C ARG A 58 -3.91 9.10 -5.98
N VAL A 59 -2.78 9.00 -5.29
CA VAL A 59 -2.23 7.70 -4.87
C VAL A 59 -3.18 7.02 -3.89
N ALA A 60 -3.65 7.76 -2.88
CA ALA A 60 -4.58 7.20 -1.90
C ALA A 60 -5.89 6.74 -2.54
N ARG A 61 -6.42 7.55 -3.47
CA ARG A 61 -7.69 7.22 -4.14
C ARG A 61 -7.56 6.00 -5.05
N ALA A 62 -6.40 5.80 -5.66
CA ALA A 62 -6.14 4.62 -6.49
C ALA A 62 -6.01 3.34 -5.66
N LEU A 63 -5.70 3.46 -4.38
CA LEU A 63 -5.65 2.32 -3.46
C LEU A 63 -7.05 1.91 -2.97
N GLY A 64 -8.06 2.74 -3.20
CA GLY A 64 -9.42 2.47 -2.76
C GLY A 64 -10.13 1.42 -3.61
N PRO A 65 -11.29 0.95 -3.14
CA PRO A 65 -12.03 -0.09 -3.85
C PRO A 65 -12.85 0.48 -5.01
N GLU A 66 -13.08 -0.38 -6.01
CA GLU A 66 -13.96 -0.04 -7.12
C GLU A 66 -15.39 0.19 -6.61
N GLY A 67 -16.09 1.17 -7.21
CA GLY A 67 -17.48 1.45 -6.88
C GLY A 67 -17.69 2.37 -5.69
N VAL A 68 -16.62 2.82 -5.06
CA VAL A 68 -16.71 3.78 -3.95
C VAL A 68 -16.41 5.18 -4.47
N GLU A 69 -17.25 6.14 -4.07
CA GLU A 69 -17.08 7.53 -4.47
C GLU A 69 -15.69 8.03 -4.07
N GLY A 70 -15.02 8.68 -5.00
CA GLY A 70 -13.69 9.22 -4.79
C GLY A 70 -12.56 8.27 -5.13
N SER A 71 -12.82 6.97 -5.29
CA SER A 71 -11.79 6.04 -5.72
C SER A 71 -11.43 6.27 -7.19
N LEU A 72 -10.18 5.98 -7.53
CA LEU A 72 -9.65 6.13 -8.88
C LEU A 72 -9.09 4.80 -9.39
N PRO A 73 -9.08 4.61 -10.72
CA PRO A 73 -8.34 3.46 -11.27
C PRO A 73 -6.89 3.48 -10.82
N PRO A 74 -6.28 2.32 -10.57
CA PRO A 74 -6.76 0.98 -10.86
C PRO A 74 -7.63 0.30 -9.78
N TYR A 75 -8.15 1.03 -8.82
CA TYR A 75 -9.07 0.49 -7.81
C TYR A 75 -8.51 -0.74 -7.10
N LEU A 76 -7.37 -0.59 -6.48
CA LEU A 76 -6.64 -1.74 -5.92
C LEU A 76 -7.32 -2.40 -4.72
N GLY A 77 -8.22 -1.67 -4.04
CA GLY A 77 -8.98 -2.24 -2.93
C GLY A 77 -8.16 -2.54 -1.68
N LEU A 78 -7.01 -1.92 -1.54
CA LEU A 78 -6.09 -2.15 -0.43
C LEU A 78 -6.33 -1.25 0.77
N VAL A 79 -7.07 -0.16 0.56
CA VAL A 79 -7.28 0.90 1.56
C VAL A 79 -8.76 1.28 1.56
N ASP A 80 -9.30 1.49 2.75
CA ASP A 80 -10.62 2.08 2.95
C ASP A 80 -10.45 3.55 3.33
N VAL A 81 -11.40 4.36 2.88
CA VAL A 81 -11.46 5.78 3.18
C VAL A 81 -12.74 6.06 3.93
N PHE A 82 -12.65 6.76 5.05
CA PHE A 82 -13.83 7.15 5.80
C PHE A 82 -13.70 8.59 6.29
N LEU A 83 -14.89 9.19 6.54
CA LEU A 83 -14.93 10.56 6.99
C LEU A 83 -14.57 10.65 8.47
N ASN A 84 -13.81 11.71 8.80
CA ASN A 84 -13.56 12.03 10.20
C ASN A 84 -14.83 12.63 10.79
N PRO A 85 -15.41 12.06 11.86
CA PRO A 85 -16.64 12.59 12.44
C PRO A 85 -16.49 13.99 13.01
N HIS A 86 -15.27 14.43 13.32
CA HIS A 86 -15.00 15.76 13.85
C HIS A 86 -14.60 16.77 12.79
N ASP A 87 -14.29 16.32 11.57
CA ASP A 87 -13.93 17.19 10.45
C ASP A 87 -14.43 16.54 9.16
N PRO A 88 -15.62 16.98 8.68
CA PRO A 88 -16.21 16.38 7.47
C PRO A 88 -15.35 16.52 6.22
N ARG A 89 -14.38 17.44 6.22
CA ARG A 89 -13.46 17.61 5.09
C ARG A 89 -12.25 16.70 5.20
N GLY A 90 -11.98 16.16 6.39
CA GLY A 90 -10.88 15.26 6.65
C GLY A 90 -11.26 13.84 6.31
N ARG A 91 -10.51 13.20 5.43
CA ARG A 91 -10.67 11.79 5.13
C ARG A 91 -9.58 11.01 5.82
N MET A 92 -9.98 9.94 6.49
CA MET A 92 -9.08 9.05 7.21
C MET A 92 -8.89 7.80 6.39
N LEU A 93 -7.66 7.29 6.39
CA LEU A 93 -7.27 6.14 5.60
C LEU A 93 -6.90 4.99 6.52
N SER A 94 -7.31 3.79 6.17
CA SER A 94 -6.92 2.59 6.88
C SER A 94 -6.84 1.44 5.88
N VAL A 95 -6.00 0.45 6.13
CA VAL A 95 -5.95 -0.70 5.24
C VAL A 95 -7.27 -1.45 5.30
N SER A 96 -7.72 -1.91 4.14
CA SER A 96 -8.91 -2.75 4.03
C SER A 96 -8.60 -4.15 4.57
N GLU A 97 -9.64 -4.98 4.65
CA GLU A 97 -9.44 -6.40 4.98
C GLU A 97 -8.48 -7.06 4.00
N THR A 98 -8.66 -6.79 2.70
CA THR A 98 -7.73 -7.27 1.66
C THR A 98 -6.33 -6.73 1.89
N GLY A 99 -6.21 -5.44 2.23
CA GLY A 99 -4.91 -4.82 2.51
C GLY A 99 -4.22 -5.47 3.71
N ARG A 100 -4.96 -5.81 4.76
CA ARG A 100 -4.38 -6.53 5.90
C ARG A 100 -3.86 -7.90 5.51
N ALA A 101 -4.59 -8.62 4.66
CA ALA A 101 -4.15 -9.92 4.16
C ALA A 101 -2.86 -9.79 3.33
N VAL A 102 -2.76 -8.74 2.52
CA VAL A 102 -1.54 -8.47 1.74
C VAL A 102 -0.36 -8.16 2.67
N CYS A 103 -0.57 -7.37 3.72
CA CYS A 103 0.48 -7.09 4.70
C CYS A 103 0.99 -8.38 5.37
N ALA A 104 0.07 -9.27 5.75
CA ALA A 104 0.45 -10.54 6.36
C ALA A 104 1.25 -11.40 5.38
N GLU A 105 0.86 -11.41 4.10
CA GLU A 105 1.59 -12.17 3.08
C GLU A 105 2.98 -11.59 2.85
N LEU A 106 3.11 -10.25 2.82
CA LEU A 106 4.40 -9.60 2.69
C LEU A 106 5.31 -9.94 3.87
N ASP A 107 4.78 -9.92 5.08
CA ASP A 107 5.55 -10.28 6.27
C ASP A 107 6.04 -11.73 6.19
N ALA A 108 5.20 -12.63 5.73
CA ALA A 108 5.58 -14.04 5.56
C ALA A 108 6.68 -14.21 4.51
N ILE A 109 6.57 -13.48 3.39
CA ILE A 109 7.57 -13.51 2.32
C ILE A 109 8.92 -13.03 2.84
N ILE A 110 8.93 -11.92 3.56
CA ILE A 110 10.15 -11.32 4.09
C ILE A 110 10.77 -12.25 5.15
N ALA A 111 9.94 -12.86 5.99
CA ALA A 111 10.41 -13.75 7.05
C ALA A 111 11.02 -15.04 6.49
N ARG A 112 10.54 -15.53 5.33
CA ARG A 112 11.12 -16.73 4.72
C ARG A 112 12.55 -16.51 4.27
N ALA A 113 12.87 -15.28 3.83
CA ALA A 113 14.19 -14.90 3.35
C ALA A 113 14.77 -15.93 2.37
N THR A 114 13.93 -16.43 1.45
CA THR A 114 14.30 -17.46 0.50
C THR A 114 15.20 -16.87 -0.59
N PRO A 115 16.38 -17.41 -0.84
CA PRO A 115 17.24 -16.90 -1.90
C PRO A 115 16.57 -17.02 -3.26
N ILE A 116 16.68 -15.98 -4.06
CA ILE A 116 16.17 -15.97 -5.43
C ILE A 116 17.37 -15.99 -6.36
N ASN A 117 17.39 -17.03 -7.18
CA ASN A 117 18.51 -17.26 -8.08
C ASN A 117 17.97 -17.42 -9.49
N ALA A 118 18.57 -16.71 -10.45
CA ALA A 118 18.14 -16.72 -11.84
C ALA A 118 18.24 -18.11 -12.48
N ARG A 119 18.98 -19.02 -11.88
CA ARG A 119 19.16 -20.37 -12.42
C ARG A 119 18.16 -21.39 -11.89
N GLN A 120 17.29 -20.96 -11.06
CA GLN A 120 16.26 -21.85 -10.52
C GLN A 120 15.06 -21.96 -11.43
#